data_9f119ba987d9a93fd7a0358483295872
#
_entry.id   9f119ba987d9a93fd7a0358483295872
#
_cell.length_a   1.000
_cell.length_b   1.000
_cell.length_c   1.000
_cell.angle_alpha   90.00
_cell.angle_beta   90.00
_cell.angle_gamma   90.00
#
_symmetry.space_group_name_H-M   'P 1'
#
loop_
_entity.id
_entity.type
_entity.pdbx_description
1 polymer ?
#
loop_
_entity_poly.entity_id
_entity_poly.type
_entity_poly.pdbx_seq_one_letter_code
_entity_poly.pdbx_strand_id
1 'polypeptide(L)'
;MSIIHKSYDELFSLDNIFDAWRKFRRGKTEKKDVMDFELHLEDNLFCLYENLRNLSYKHSSYKHFKIFDNKKRDIYKAEVRDKVVHQVIYDYLSSLFDPEFISDSYASRINKGQYKAISAFRYFIKLAYDNHKPLFILKCDVRKYFDSVDQNTLLDLIKEKVGCEKTFAIIREIIRSYVFSGSGKGIPLGNITSQIFANIYLNVLDRYVKKELGCRFY
;
A
#
# COMPACT_ATOMS: atom_id res chain seq x y z
N MET A 1 -17.54 5.07 13.89
CA MET A 1 -17.39 3.63 13.63
C MET A 1 -16.21 3.15 14.46
N SER A 2 -16.42 2.23 15.40
CA SER A 2 -15.33 1.62 16.15
C SER A 2 -14.44 0.84 15.20
N ILE A 3 -13.14 1.13 15.19
CA ILE A 3 -12.15 0.37 14.43
C ILE A 3 -12.12 -1.02 15.06
N ILE A 4 -12.62 -2.02 14.35
CA ILE A 4 -12.54 -3.41 14.79
C ILE A 4 -11.10 -3.85 14.56
N HIS A 5 -10.30 -3.85 15.61
CA HIS A 5 -8.97 -4.45 15.56
C HIS A 5 -9.13 -5.97 15.46
N LYS A 6 -8.94 -6.50 14.25
CA LYS A 6 -8.89 -7.96 14.06
C LYS A 6 -7.70 -8.53 14.84
N SER A 7 -7.92 -9.61 15.56
CA SER A 7 -6.84 -10.39 16.15
C SER A 7 -5.93 -10.99 15.06
N TYR A 8 -4.73 -11.44 15.43
CA TYR A 8 -3.82 -12.08 14.48
C TYR A 8 -4.47 -13.31 13.82
N ASP A 9 -5.13 -14.14 14.62
CA ASP A 9 -5.75 -15.39 14.17
C ASP A 9 -6.96 -15.13 13.24
N GLU A 10 -7.73 -14.07 13.49
CA GLU A 10 -8.80 -13.63 12.58
C GLU A 10 -8.22 -13.07 11.27
N LEU A 11 -7.14 -12.29 11.35
CA LEU A 11 -6.52 -11.67 10.19
C LEU A 11 -5.92 -12.71 9.25
N PHE A 12 -5.30 -13.74 9.80
CA PHE A 12 -4.66 -14.83 9.05
C PHE A 12 -5.43 -16.15 9.13
N SER A 13 -6.75 -16.09 9.31
CA SER A 13 -7.60 -17.26 9.18
C SER A 13 -7.58 -17.80 7.74
N LEU A 14 -7.84 -19.10 7.59
CA LEU A 14 -7.92 -19.72 6.25
C LEU A 14 -8.90 -19.00 5.36
N ASP A 15 -10.10 -18.70 5.85
CA ASP A 15 -11.13 -17.98 5.08
C ASP A 15 -10.60 -16.64 4.55
N ASN A 16 -9.91 -15.87 5.39
CA ASN A 16 -9.37 -14.58 5.00
C ASN A 16 -8.21 -14.71 3.99
N ILE A 17 -7.40 -15.77 4.11
CA ILE A 17 -6.34 -16.09 3.15
C ILE A 17 -6.93 -16.47 1.78
N PHE A 18 -7.99 -17.29 1.75
CA PHE A 18 -8.70 -17.63 0.52
C PHE A 18 -9.37 -16.41 -0.10
N ASP A 19 -9.96 -15.52 0.70
CA ASP A 19 -10.54 -14.26 0.21
C ASP A 19 -9.47 -13.33 -0.37
N ALA A 20 -8.31 -13.22 0.28
CA ALA A 20 -7.18 -12.48 -0.22
C ALA A 20 -6.66 -13.05 -1.56
N TRP A 21 -6.60 -14.37 -1.68
CA TRP A 21 -6.30 -15.03 -2.96
C TRP A 21 -7.30 -14.64 -4.04
N ARG A 22 -8.61 -14.75 -3.78
CA ARG A 22 -9.67 -14.38 -4.74
C ARG A 22 -9.54 -12.94 -5.20
N LYS A 23 -9.26 -12.00 -4.27
CA LYS A 23 -9.04 -10.59 -4.59
C LYS A 23 -7.78 -10.39 -5.44
N PHE A 24 -6.68 -11.00 -5.05
CA PHE A 24 -5.40 -10.91 -5.76
C PHE A 24 -5.50 -11.48 -7.18
N ARG A 25 -6.15 -12.64 -7.35
CA ARG A 25 -6.29 -13.35 -8.63
C ARG A 25 -7.08 -12.56 -9.67
N ARG A 26 -7.99 -11.69 -9.26
CA ARG A 26 -8.87 -10.94 -10.13
C ARG A 26 -8.10 -10.17 -11.21
N GLY A 27 -8.40 -10.46 -12.49
CA GLY A 27 -7.73 -9.88 -13.65
C GLY A 27 -6.28 -10.35 -13.88
N LYS A 28 -5.90 -11.51 -13.29
CA LYS A 28 -4.55 -12.07 -13.43
C LYS A 28 -4.55 -13.57 -13.76
N THR A 29 -5.70 -14.14 -14.12
CA THR A 29 -5.89 -15.57 -14.36
C THR A 29 -5.02 -16.14 -15.48
N GLU A 30 -4.63 -15.32 -16.46
CA GLU A 30 -3.79 -15.72 -17.60
C GLU A 30 -2.29 -15.57 -17.34
N LYS A 31 -1.90 -15.12 -16.15
CA LYS A 31 -0.48 -15.00 -15.82
C LYS A 31 0.08 -16.35 -15.40
N LYS A 32 1.17 -16.77 -16.07
CA LYS A 32 1.78 -18.08 -15.86
C LYS A 32 2.05 -18.38 -14.38
N ASP A 33 2.65 -17.45 -13.64
CA ASP A 33 2.92 -17.63 -12.21
C ASP A 33 1.66 -17.80 -11.35
N VAL A 34 0.54 -17.20 -11.77
CA VAL A 34 -0.76 -17.36 -11.10
C VAL A 34 -1.38 -18.71 -11.43
N MET A 35 -1.30 -19.13 -12.70
CA MET A 35 -1.77 -20.45 -13.14
C MET A 35 -0.98 -21.57 -12.46
N ASP A 36 0.35 -21.46 -12.42
CA ASP A 36 1.21 -22.45 -11.75
C ASP A 36 0.88 -22.56 -10.26
N PHE A 37 0.60 -21.45 -9.58
CA PHE A 37 0.18 -21.47 -8.18
C PHE A 37 -1.22 -22.07 -8.00
N GLU A 38 -2.12 -21.84 -8.94
CA GLU A 38 -3.51 -22.31 -8.89
C GLU A 38 -3.62 -23.82 -9.10
N LEU A 39 -2.69 -24.45 -9.82
CA LEU A 39 -2.64 -25.91 -10.00
C LEU A 39 -2.55 -26.67 -8.67
N HIS A 40 -1.95 -26.08 -7.64
CA HIS A 40 -1.79 -26.64 -6.29
C HIS A 40 -2.33 -25.67 -5.24
N LEU A 41 -3.49 -25.05 -5.52
CA LEU A 41 -4.00 -23.92 -4.76
C LEU A 41 -4.17 -24.24 -3.28
N GLU A 42 -4.84 -25.34 -2.97
CA GLU A 42 -5.16 -25.71 -1.60
C GLU A 42 -3.87 -25.97 -0.81
N ASP A 43 -2.97 -26.80 -1.35
CA ASP A 43 -1.69 -27.11 -0.71
C ASP A 43 -0.86 -25.84 -0.47
N ASN A 44 -0.81 -24.95 -1.46
CA ASN A 44 -0.09 -23.68 -1.37
C ASN A 44 -0.67 -22.75 -0.29
N LEU A 45 -1.99 -22.64 -0.21
CA LEU A 45 -2.64 -21.79 0.78
C LEU A 45 -2.62 -22.40 2.18
N PHE A 46 -2.76 -23.71 2.32
CA PHE A 46 -2.59 -24.40 3.61
C PHE A 46 -1.15 -24.28 4.12
N CYS A 47 -0.16 -24.50 3.27
CA CYS A 47 1.25 -24.30 3.63
C CYS A 47 1.51 -22.85 4.06
N LEU A 48 0.95 -21.87 3.36
CA LEU A 48 1.05 -20.46 3.73
C LEU A 48 0.41 -20.19 5.09
N TYR A 49 -0.80 -20.72 5.32
CA TYR A 49 -1.51 -20.61 6.59
C TYR A 49 -0.69 -21.16 7.75
N GLU A 50 -0.13 -22.38 7.62
CA GLU A 50 0.71 -22.97 8.66
C GLU A 50 1.98 -22.13 8.93
N ASN A 51 2.61 -21.59 7.90
CA ASN A 51 3.77 -20.72 8.09
C ASN A 51 3.40 -19.42 8.86
N LEU A 52 2.23 -18.85 8.60
CA LEU A 52 1.74 -17.67 9.32
C LEU A 52 1.36 -18.04 10.76
N ARG A 53 0.61 -19.14 10.96
CA ARG A 53 0.19 -19.62 12.26
C ARG A 53 1.36 -19.90 13.20
N ASN A 54 2.42 -20.52 12.66
CA ASN A 54 3.61 -20.89 13.41
C ASN A 54 4.64 -19.73 13.50
N LEU A 55 4.31 -18.53 12.98
CA LEU A 55 5.19 -17.35 12.94
C LEU A 55 6.52 -17.62 12.21
N SER A 56 6.53 -18.59 11.31
CA SER A 56 7.70 -18.98 10.49
C SER A 56 7.69 -18.36 9.09
N TYR A 57 6.69 -17.53 8.80
CA TYR A 57 6.62 -16.85 7.51
C TYR A 57 7.85 -15.98 7.27
N LYS A 58 8.46 -16.18 6.10
CA LYS A 58 9.52 -15.35 5.54
C LYS A 58 9.12 -14.95 4.13
N HIS A 59 9.33 -13.68 3.81
CA HIS A 59 9.10 -13.16 2.48
C HIS A 59 10.14 -13.72 1.50
N SER A 60 9.68 -14.19 0.34
CA SER A 60 10.57 -14.70 -0.73
C SER A 60 11.33 -13.54 -1.40
N SER A 61 12.36 -13.87 -2.16
CA SER A 61 13.08 -12.88 -2.95
C SER A 61 12.22 -12.30 -4.07
N TYR A 62 12.46 -11.05 -4.41
CA TYR A 62 11.77 -10.38 -5.52
C TYR A 62 12.35 -10.79 -6.87
N LYS A 63 11.49 -10.96 -7.87
CA LYS A 63 11.90 -11.01 -9.28
C LYS A 63 12.02 -9.59 -9.80
N HIS A 64 13.23 -9.17 -10.12
CA HIS A 64 13.51 -7.84 -10.67
C HIS A 64 13.44 -7.86 -12.19
N PHE A 65 12.75 -6.87 -12.78
CA PHE A 65 12.76 -6.61 -14.21
C PHE A 65 12.47 -5.12 -14.50
N LYS A 66 12.79 -4.70 -15.70
CA LYS A 66 12.62 -3.31 -16.13
C LYS A 66 11.45 -3.20 -17.08
N ILE A 67 10.60 -2.22 -16.85
CA ILE A 67 9.54 -1.83 -17.78
C ILE A 67 9.95 -0.51 -18.44
N PHE A 68 9.77 -0.46 -19.74
CA PHE A 68 9.95 0.72 -20.57
C PHE A 68 8.56 1.18 -21.04
N ASP A 69 7.97 2.05 -20.28
CA ASP A 69 6.85 2.90 -20.64
C ASP A 69 7.42 4.32 -20.67
N ASN A 70 6.74 5.36 -20.92
CA ASN A 70 7.27 6.74 -20.99
C ASN A 70 8.55 7.04 -20.16
N LYS A 71 8.80 6.26 -19.10
CA LYS A 71 10.02 6.27 -18.29
C LYS A 71 10.45 4.84 -17.96
N LYS A 72 11.75 4.61 -17.88
CA LYS A 72 12.33 3.36 -17.37
C LYS A 72 12.01 3.20 -15.89
N ARG A 73 11.42 2.06 -15.53
CA ARG A 73 11.07 1.73 -14.15
C ARG A 73 11.61 0.35 -13.79
N ASP A 74 12.22 0.26 -12.64
CA ASP A 74 12.62 -1.00 -12.03
C ASP A 74 11.43 -1.56 -11.23
N ILE A 75 10.99 -2.77 -11.57
CA ILE A 75 9.86 -3.44 -10.92
C ILE A 75 10.39 -4.63 -10.12
N TYR A 76 9.95 -4.72 -8.88
CA TYR A 76 10.28 -5.80 -7.95
C TYR A 76 9.03 -6.61 -7.65
N LYS A 77 8.85 -7.68 -8.41
CA LYS A 77 7.66 -8.53 -8.35
C LYS A 77 7.85 -9.58 -7.25
N ALA A 78 7.01 -9.53 -6.21
CA ALA A 78 6.92 -10.58 -5.20
C ALA A 78 6.36 -11.88 -5.81
N GLU A 79 6.62 -13.02 -5.18
CA GLU A 79 6.02 -14.30 -5.55
C GLU A 79 4.52 -14.33 -5.24
N VAL A 80 3.78 -15.26 -5.86
CA VAL A 80 2.32 -15.32 -5.73
C VAL A 80 1.92 -15.56 -4.28
N ARG A 81 2.62 -16.44 -3.57
CA ARG A 81 2.44 -16.70 -2.16
C ARG A 81 2.51 -15.41 -1.32
N ASP A 82 3.54 -14.61 -1.54
CA ASP A 82 3.74 -13.37 -0.80
C ASP A 82 2.70 -12.32 -1.17
N LYS A 83 2.24 -12.28 -2.42
CA LYS A 83 1.17 -11.37 -2.85
C LYS A 83 -0.17 -11.65 -2.17
N VAL A 84 -0.43 -12.90 -1.77
CA VAL A 84 -1.61 -13.21 -0.95
C VAL A 84 -1.46 -12.56 0.43
N VAL A 85 -0.29 -12.66 1.07
CA VAL A 85 -0.01 -11.99 2.35
C VAL A 85 -0.08 -10.46 2.19
N HIS A 86 0.49 -9.93 1.11
CA HIS A 86 0.39 -8.50 0.79
C HIS A 86 -1.06 -8.04 0.66
N GLN A 87 -1.95 -8.87 0.09
CA GLN A 87 -3.38 -8.53 -0.01
C GLN A 87 -4.05 -8.50 1.37
N VAL A 88 -3.78 -9.47 2.24
CA VAL A 88 -4.29 -9.48 3.63
C VAL A 88 -3.85 -8.21 4.36
N ILE A 89 -2.55 -7.90 4.32
CA ILE A 89 -1.98 -6.72 4.99
C ILE A 89 -2.49 -5.41 4.38
N TYR A 90 -2.64 -5.34 3.06
CA TYR A 90 -3.22 -4.16 2.39
C TYR A 90 -4.66 -3.89 2.86
N ASP A 91 -5.51 -4.93 2.89
CA ASP A 91 -6.90 -4.80 3.32
C ASP A 91 -6.98 -4.35 4.80
N TYR A 92 -6.13 -4.93 5.65
CA TYR A 92 -6.03 -4.57 7.06
C TYR A 92 -5.59 -3.11 7.26
N LEU A 93 -4.45 -2.74 6.68
CA LEU A 93 -3.92 -1.37 6.81
C LEU A 93 -4.85 -0.34 6.17
N SER A 94 -5.50 -0.67 5.05
CA SER A 94 -6.47 0.22 4.42
C SER A 94 -7.65 0.49 5.36
N SER A 95 -8.13 -0.53 6.08
CA SER A 95 -9.22 -0.35 7.06
C SER A 95 -8.83 0.56 8.24
N LEU A 96 -7.55 0.55 8.64
CA LEU A 96 -7.05 1.36 9.75
C LEU A 96 -6.73 2.80 9.34
N PHE A 97 -6.12 2.99 8.17
CA PHE A 97 -5.54 4.28 7.78
C PHE A 97 -6.39 5.09 6.82
N ASP A 98 -7.22 4.46 5.97
CA ASP A 98 -8.05 5.20 4.99
C ASP A 98 -8.97 6.26 5.61
N PRO A 99 -9.57 6.04 6.80
CA PRO A 99 -10.37 7.06 7.48
C PRO A 99 -9.58 8.30 7.92
N GLU A 100 -8.25 8.20 8.02
CA GLU A 100 -7.38 9.31 8.47
C GLU A 100 -6.78 10.11 7.32
N PHE A 101 -6.81 9.55 6.12
CA PHE A 101 -6.32 10.27 4.95
C PHE A 101 -7.23 11.46 4.64
N ILE A 102 -6.61 12.56 4.28
CA ILE A 102 -7.37 13.75 3.88
C ILE A 102 -8.29 13.44 2.71
N SER A 103 -9.37 14.23 2.56
CA SER A 103 -10.35 14.05 1.46
C SER A 103 -9.71 14.16 0.09
N ASP A 104 -8.65 14.95 -0.03
CA ASP A 104 -7.98 15.26 -1.28
C ASP A 104 -6.81 14.33 -1.61
N SER A 105 -6.60 13.27 -0.82
CA SER A 105 -5.72 12.15 -1.17
C SER A 105 -6.46 11.19 -2.10
N TYR A 106 -5.99 11.04 -3.34
CA TYR A 106 -6.69 10.30 -4.41
C TYR A 106 -5.97 9.05 -4.89
N ALA A 107 -4.67 8.91 -4.65
CA ALA A 107 -3.87 7.83 -5.19
C ALA A 107 -4.17 6.50 -4.50
N SER A 108 -4.44 5.46 -5.28
CA SER A 108 -4.57 4.05 -4.81
C SER A 108 -5.57 3.85 -3.65
N ARG A 109 -6.64 4.61 -3.63
CA ARG A 109 -7.74 4.51 -2.66
C ARG A 109 -9.04 4.07 -3.32
N ILE A 110 -9.83 3.26 -2.59
CA ILE A 110 -11.16 2.82 -3.05
C ILE A 110 -12.07 4.05 -3.22
N ASN A 111 -12.84 4.08 -4.31
CA ASN A 111 -13.73 5.19 -4.67
C ASN A 111 -13.04 6.55 -4.85
N LYS A 112 -11.73 6.59 -5.04
CA LYS A 112 -10.93 7.79 -5.38
C LYS A 112 -10.39 7.67 -6.81
N GLY A 113 -9.15 8.01 -7.06
CA GLY A 113 -8.47 7.88 -8.34
C GLY A 113 -8.39 9.18 -9.13
N GLN A 114 -7.70 9.11 -10.28
CA GLN A 114 -7.31 10.28 -11.06
C GLN A 114 -8.49 11.12 -11.56
N TYR A 115 -9.61 10.50 -11.93
CA TYR A 115 -10.77 11.27 -12.43
C TYR A 115 -11.41 12.12 -11.33
N LYS A 116 -11.49 11.60 -10.11
CA LYS A 116 -11.97 12.40 -8.97
C LYS A 116 -10.99 13.49 -8.58
N ALA A 117 -9.69 13.25 -8.66
CA ALA A 117 -8.67 14.27 -8.46
C ALA A 117 -8.81 15.42 -9.47
N ILE A 118 -8.98 15.09 -10.77
CA ILE A 118 -9.20 16.10 -11.82
C ILE A 118 -10.49 16.88 -11.57
N SER A 119 -11.57 16.22 -11.18
CA SER A 119 -12.84 16.88 -10.89
C SER A 119 -12.73 17.84 -9.70
N ALA A 120 -12.04 17.44 -8.62
CA ALA A 120 -11.77 18.31 -7.48
C ALA A 120 -10.90 19.50 -7.86
N PHE A 121 -9.85 19.27 -8.65
CA PHE A 121 -8.99 20.34 -9.14
C PHE A 121 -9.76 21.36 -9.99
N ARG A 122 -10.62 20.90 -10.90
CA ARG A 122 -11.50 21.81 -11.70
C ARG A 122 -12.43 22.60 -10.79
N TYR A 123 -12.98 21.98 -9.76
CA TYR A 123 -13.82 22.68 -8.78
C TYR A 123 -13.05 23.78 -8.04
N PHE A 124 -11.81 23.51 -7.63
CA PHE A 124 -10.96 24.51 -6.96
C PHE A 124 -10.64 25.69 -7.86
N ILE A 125 -10.31 25.43 -9.13
CA ILE A 125 -10.09 26.51 -10.12
C ILE A 125 -11.35 27.36 -10.28
N LYS A 126 -12.52 26.74 -10.41
CA LYS A 126 -13.79 27.45 -10.54
C LYS A 126 -14.06 28.36 -9.35
N LEU A 127 -13.87 27.85 -8.12
CA LEU A 127 -14.03 28.65 -6.91
C LEU A 127 -13.10 29.88 -6.87
N ALA A 128 -11.86 29.71 -7.31
CA ALA A 128 -10.92 30.83 -7.37
C ALA A 128 -11.36 31.87 -8.42
N TYR A 129 -11.82 31.41 -9.60
CA TYR A 129 -12.31 32.26 -10.68
C TYR A 129 -13.56 33.05 -10.27
N ASP A 130 -14.56 32.37 -9.70
CA ASP A 130 -15.83 32.97 -9.26
C ASP A 130 -15.62 34.05 -8.18
N ASN A 131 -14.55 33.92 -7.37
CA ASN A 131 -14.19 34.90 -6.36
C ASN A 131 -13.25 36.02 -6.87
N HIS A 132 -12.97 36.09 -8.17
CA HIS A 132 -12.07 37.09 -8.80
C HIS A 132 -10.68 37.20 -8.12
N LYS A 133 -10.18 36.08 -7.54
CA LYS A 133 -8.88 36.03 -6.86
C LYS A 133 -7.80 35.56 -7.82
N PRO A 134 -6.57 36.08 -7.73
CA PRO A 134 -5.46 35.57 -8.49
C PRO A 134 -5.22 34.10 -8.09
N LEU A 135 -5.06 33.22 -9.08
CA LEU A 135 -4.82 31.80 -8.88
C LEU A 135 -3.33 31.48 -9.04
N PHE A 136 -2.73 30.96 -7.97
CA PHE A 136 -1.39 30.42 -8.00
C PHE A 136 -1.45 28.91 -7.77
N ILE A 137 -0.75 28.14 -8.59
CA ILE A 137 -0.70 26.68 -8.50
C ILE A 137 0.73 26.27 -8.20
N LEU A 138 0.95 25.67 -7.01
CA LEU A 138 2.20 25.06 -6.64
C LEU A 138 2.14 23.56 -6.97
N LYS A 139 3.00 23.10 -7.89
CA LYS A 139 3.16 21.68 -8.22
C LYS A 139 4.45 21.16 -7.59
N CYS A 140 4.28 20.23 -6.65
CA CYS A 140 5.40 19.54 -6.00
C CYS A 140 5.48 18.09 -6.47
N ASP A 141 6.68 17.54 -6.56
CA ASP A 141 6.93 16.13 -6.86
C ASP A 141 8.16 15.65 -6.07
N VAL A 142 8.08 14.45 -5.53
CA VAL A 142 9.19 13.85 -4.78
C VAL A 142 10.00 12.95 -5.72
N ARG A 143 11.25 13.34 -5.96
CA ARG A 143 12.15 12.56 -6.81
C ARG A 143 12.40 11.19 -6.21
N LYS A 144 12.18 10.13 -7.00
CA LYS A 144 12.38 8.72 -6.60
C LYS A 144 11.69 8.39 -5.27
N TYR A 145 10.43 8.81 -5.13
CA TYR A 145 9.71 8.69 -3.88
C TYR A 145 9.77 7.30 -3.26
N PHE A 146 9.47 6.23 -4.02
CA PHE A 146 9.49 4.85 -3.52
C PHE A 146 10.88 4.41 -3.01
N ASP A 147 11.95 4.88 -3.63
CA ASP A 147 13.32 4.58 -3.22
C ASP A 147 13.77 5.39 -1.98
N SER A 148 13.08 6.50 -1.70
CA SER A 148 13.45 7.45 -0.62
C SER A 148 12.73 7.23 0.70
N VAL A 149 11.70 6.39 0.74
CA VAL A 149 10.93 6.10 1.96
C VAL A 149 11.84 5.49 3.02
N ASP A 150 11.97 6.14 4.16
CA ASP A 150 12.68 5.59 5.31
C ASP A 150 11.86 4.49 5.98
N GLN A 151 12.43 3.28 6.04
CA GLN A 151 11.71 2.11 6.54
C GLN A 151 11.47 2.17 8.05
N ASN A 152 12.35 2.82 8.83
CA ASN A 152 12.14 2.96 10.28
C ASN A 152 10.98 3.90 10.53
N THR A 153 10.99 5.09 9.92
CA THR A 153 9.89 6.06 10.02
C THR A 153 8.56 5.44 9.59
N LEU A 154 8.55 4.67 8.49
CA LEU A 154 7.34 3.98 8.06
C LEU A 154 6.84 2.96 9.09
N LEU A 155 7.76 2.18 9.67
CA LEU A 155 7.43 1.19 10.70
C LEU A 155 6.88 1.87 11.96
N ASP A 156 7.47 2.99 12.39
CA ASP A 156 7.01 3.75 13.56
C ASP A 156 5.57 4.26 13.35
N LEU A 157 5.29 4.86 12.19
CA LEU A 157 3.93 5.31 11.82
C LEU A 157 2.90 4.18 11.82
N ILE A 158 3.29 2.99 11.36
CA ILE A 158 2.39 1.83 11.34
C ILE A 158 2.21 1.28 12.74
N LYS A 159 3.27 1.24 13.55
CA LYS A 159 3.23 0.69 14.92
C LYS A 159 2.27 1.45 15.83
N GLU A 160 2.14 2.76 15.66
CA GLU A 160 1.20 3.58 16.42
C GLU A 160 -0.25 3.07 16.37
N LYS A 161 -0.62 2.35 15.30
CA LYS A 161 -1.98 1.88 15.06
C LYS A 161 -2.16 0.37 15.09
N VAL A 162 -1.11 -0.37 14.81
CA VAL A 162 -1.14 -1.82 14.80
C VAL A 162 -0.83 -2.33 16.21
N GLY A 163 -1.89 -2.58 16.98
CA GLY A 163 -1.75 -3.01 18.38
C GLY A 163 -1.27 -4.46 18.58
N CYS A 164 -1.27 -5.29 17.53
CA CYS A 164 -0.87 -6.70 17.61
C CYS A 164 0.59 -6.87 17.16
N GLU A 165 1.48 -7.24 18.07
CA GLU A 165 2.91 -7.46 17.78
C GLU A 165 3.16 -8.54 16.74
N LYS A 166 2.34 -9.62 16.72
CA LYS A 166 2.46 -10.67 15.68
C LYS A 166 2.14 -10.12 14.28
N THR A 167 1.06 -9.35 14.16
CA THR A 167 0.70 -8.68 12.89
C THR A 167 1.77 -7.68 12.47
N PHE A 168 2.27 -6.90 13.42
CA PHE A 168 3.36 -5.96 13.16
C PHE A 168 4.65 -6.65 12.70
N ALA A 169 4.95 -7.84 13.23
CA ALA A 169 6.11 -8.63 12.79
C ALA A 169 6.00 -9.04 11.31
N ILE A 170 4.82 -9.41 10.82
CA ILE A 170 4.59 -9.72 9.40
C ILE A 170 4.76 -8.45 8.54
N ILE A 171 4.22 -7.32 8.97
CA ILE A 171 4.37 -6.04 8.26
C ILE A 171 5.85 -5.65 8.18
N ARG A 172 6.57 -5.78 9.28
CA ARG A 172 8.02 -5.52 9.33
C ARG A 172 8.79 -6.45 8.41
N GLU A 173 8.45 -7.75 8.36
CA GLU A 173 9.05 -8.72 7.43
C GLU A 173 8.86 -8.25 5.97
N ILE A 174 7.65 -7.83 5.58
CA ILE A 174 7.36 -7.33 4.24
C ILE A 174 8.17 -6.04 3.92
N ILE A 175 8.22 -5.09 4.84
CA ILE A 175 8.96 -3.84 4.62
C ILE A 175 10.47 -4.11 4.52
N ARG A 176 11.00 -4.96 5.40
CA ARG A 176 12.44 -5.29 5.44
C ARG A 176 12.87 -6.26 4.35
N SER A 177 11.95 -6.98 3.71
CA SER A 177 12.27 -7.88 2.59
C SER A 177 12.85 -7.15 1.38
N TYR A 178 12.64 -5.83 1.28
CA TYR A 178 13.20 -5.00 0.22
C TYR A 178 14.32 -4.13 0.76
N VAL A 179 15.50 -4.28 0.19
CA VAL A 179 16.67 -3.48 0.56
C VAL A 179 17.15 -2.73 -0.68
N PHE A 180 16.87 -1.44 -0.71
CA PHE A 180 17.43 -0.56 -1.73
C PHE A 180 18.84 -0.09 -1.30
N SER A 181 19.87 -0.52 -2.01
CA SER A 181 21.26 -0.09 -1.79
C SER A 181 21.81 -0.22 -0.35
N GLY A 182 21.28 -1.16 0.46
CA GLY A 182 21.78 -1.38 1.84
C GLY A 182 21.46 -0.26 2.84
N SER A 183 20.65 0.74 2.46
CA SER A 183 20.47 1.99 3.21
C SER A 183 19.31 1.98 4.23
N GLY A 184 18.59 0.88 4.38
CA GLY A 184 17.34 0.84 5.19
C GLY A 184 16.22 1.73 4.65
N LYS A 185 16.30 2.09 3.36
CA LYS A 185 15.34 2.92 2.64
C LYS A 185 14.70 2.15 1.48
N GLY A 186 13.56 2.64 1.06
CA GLY A 186 12.85 2.17 -0.12
C GLY A 186 11.75 1.16 0.18
N ILE A 187 10.75 1.19 -0.68
CA ILE A 187 9.65 0.22 -0.77
C ILE A 187 9.55 -0.26 -2.22
N PRO A 188 9.28 -1.57 -2.45
CA PRO A 188 9.39 -2.15 -3.79
C PRO A 188 8.23 -1.71 -4.69
N LEU A 189 8.55 -1.12 -5.85
CA LEU A 189 7.55 -0.77 -6.84
C LEU A 189 6.97 -2.05 -7.49
N GLY A 190 5.63 -2.16 -7.53
CA GLY A 190 4.91 -3.25 -8.16
C GLY A 190 4.09 -4.13 -7.22
N ASN A 191 4.11 -3.85 -5.92
CA ASN A 191 3.32 -4.57 -4.92
C ASN A 191 2.20 -3.69 -4.35
N ILE A 192 1.07 -4.31 -3.99
CA ILE A 192 -0.10 -3.58 -3.49
C ILE A 192 0.18 -2.90 -2.14
N THR A 193 0.96 -3.55 -1.26
CA THR A 193 1.35 -2.96 0.03
C THR A 193 2.16 -1.69 -0.12
N SER A 194 3.00 -1.58 -1.15
CA SER A 194 3.79 -0.37 -1.37
C SER A 194 2.91 0.86 -1.65
N GLN A 195 1.70 0.65 -2.18
CA GLN A 195 0.74 1.74 -2.40
C GLN A 195 0.19 2.29 -1.08
N ILE A 196 -0.23 1.39 -0.18
CA ILE A 196 -0.73 1.83 1.13
C ILE A 196 0.40 2.38 2.02
N PHE A 197 1.60 1.80 1.95
CA PHE A 197 2.78 2.32 2.65
C PHE A 197 3.14 3.74 2.20
N ALA A 198 3.08 3.99 0.90
CA ALA A 198 3.29 5.32 0.35
C ALA A 198 2.25 6.34 0.87
N ASN A 199 0.99 5.96 0.89
CA ASN A 199 -0.07 6.83 1.41
C ASN A 199 0.08 7.09 2.92
N ILE A 200 0.42 6.07 3.72
CA ILE A 200 0.67 6.22 5.16
C ILE A 200 1.82 7.19 5.40
N TYR A 201 2.92 7.02 4.67
CA TYR A 201 4.11 7.85 4.83
C TYR A 201 3.85 9.32 4.48
N LEU A 202 3.16 9.58 3.36
CA LEU A 202 2.83 10.95 2.94
C LEU A 202 1.69 11.58 3.73
N ASN A 203 0.85 10.79 4.41
CA ASN A 203 -0.26 11.34 5.18
C ASN A 203 0.20 12.33 6.27
N VAL A 204 1.42 12.17 6.78
CA VAL A 204 2.02 13.11 7.73
C VAL A 204 2.12 14.51 7.10
N LEU A 205 2.66 14.59 5.88
CA LEU A 205 2.76 15.84 5.12
C LEU A 205 1.37 16.37 4.75
N ASP A 206 0.48 15.52 4.26
CA ASP A 206 -0.88 15.90 3.86
C ASP A 206 -1.64 16.54 5.03
N ARG A 207 -1.55 15.93 6.21
CA ARG A 207 -2.18 16.44 7.42
C ARG A 207 -1.56 17.77 7.87
N TYR A 208 -0.25 17.89 7.82
CA TYR A 208 0.45 19.12 8.14
C TYR A 208 -0.03 20.28 7.24
N VAL A 209 0.00 20.06 5.93
CA VAL A 209 -0.42 21.09 4.96
C VAL A 209 -1.90 21.45 5.13
N LYS A 210 -2.76 20.46 5.32
CA LYS A 210 -4.21 20.64 5.40
C LYS A 210 -4.68 21.24 6.73
N LYS A 211 -4.09 20.78 7.83
CA LYS A 211 -4.55 21.13 9.20
C LYS A 211 -3.71 22.22 9.85
N GLU A 212 -2.37 22.09 9.81
CA GLU A 212 -1.49 23.04 10.49
C GLU A 212 -1.30 24.32 9.66
N LEU A 213 -1.04 24.16 8.35
CA LEU A 213 -0.93 25.34 7.46
C LEU A 213 -2.29 25.88 6.99
N GLY A 214 -3.38 25.15 7.24
CA GLY A 214 -4.73 25.59 6.87
C GLY A 214 -4.96 25.70 5.36
N CYS A 215 -4.16 25.02 4.52
CA CYS A 215 -4.29 25.10 3.06
C CYS A 215 -5.58 24.43 2.61
N ARG A 216 -6.59 25.25 2.27
CA ARG A 216 -7.91 24.75 1.86
C ARG A 216 -7.85 23.92 0.58
N PHE A 217 -7.08 24.35 -0.40
CA PHE A 217 -6.96 23.74 -1.72
C PHE A 217 -5.59 23.05 -1.84
N TYR A 218 -5.54 21.79 -1.40
CA TYR A 218 -4.33 20.98 -1.39
C TYR A 218 -4.63 19.60 -1.97
#